data_ca5edcb4f0055dd8803d671b1678e518
#
_entry.id   ca5edcb4f0055dd8803d671b1678e518
#
_cell.length_a   1.000
_cell.length_b   1.000
_cell.length_c   1.000
_cell.angle_alpha   90.00
_cell.angle_beta   90.00
_cell.angle_gamma   90.00
#
_symmetry.space_group_name_H-M   'P 1'
#
loop_
_entity.id
_entity.type
_entity.pdbx_description
1 polymer ?
#
loop_
_entity_poly.entity_id
_entity_poly.type
_entity_poly.pdbx_seq_one_letter_code
_entity_poly.pdbx_strand_id
1 'polypeptide(L)'
;MESKQILDKLNQARRALDSLSQVEIMDEWQFDNELNVWYLHLSIVIECETPYFPQKSQWFFVVGSEYPKGKIKVYPDVENSITVTLYHQANNSKIERNGLWRKGALCLEVNTIPNYQSEPYSVDERLLYHAKRAICWLELAAKGKLVTESEPFELPEFSMSNILEMQFAFSEDVVTFMQWESVECRYGIAELDVYKSKPFVYYVKVFKSLSNNIQHY
;
A
#
# COMPACT_ATOMS: atom_id res chain seq x y z
N MET A 1 -13.82 -32.09 1.33
CA MET A 1 -15.13 -31.41 1.35
C MET A 1 -14.99 -29.91 1.60
N GLU A 2 -14.20 -29.48 2.56
CA GLU A 2 -13.98 -28.05 2.89
C GLU A 2 -13.41 -27.23 1.75
N SER A 3 -12.40 -27.75 1.03
CA SER A 3 -11.77 -27.02 -0.09
C SER A 3 -12.75 -26.70 -1.23
N LYS A 4 -13.74 -27.56 -1.47
CA LYS A 4 -14.76 -27.30 -2.48
C LYS A 4 -15.73 -26.19 -2.06
N GLN A 5 -16.13 -26.21 -0.77
CA GLN A 5 -17.03 -25.19 -0.25
C GLN A 5 -16.41 -23.79 -0.22
N ILE A 6 -15.11 -23.69 0.06
CA ILE A 6 -14.42 -22.40 0.02
C ILE A 6 -14.32 -21.90 -1.44
N LEU A 7 -13.98 -22.77 -2.38
CA LEU A 7 -13.87 -22.40 -3.79
C LEU A 7 -15.22 -21.92 -4.37
N ASP A 8 -16.33 -22.55 -3.98
CA ASP A 8 -17.67 -22.11 -4.39
C ASP A 8 -17.98 -20.68 -3.90
N LYS A 9 -17.62 -20.37 -2.65
CA LYS A 9 -17.74 -19.00 -2.10
C LYS A 9 -16.83 -18.01 -2.84
N LEU A 10 -15.60 -18.40 -3.10
CA LEU A 10 -14.64 -17.55 -3.82
C LEU A 10 -15.11 -17.27 -5.26
N ASN A 11 -15.67 -18.25 -5.94
CA ASN A 11 -16.25 -18.07 -7.27
C ASN A 11 -17.50 -17.18 -7.25
N GLN A 12 -18.32 -17.27 -6.20
CA GLN A 12 -19.43 -16.33 -6.01
C GLN A 12 -18.92 -14.90 -5.83
N ALA A 13 -17.91 -14.70 -4.97
CA ALA A 13 -17.29 -13.41 -4.73
C ALA A 13 -16.66 -12.80 -6.00
N ARG A 14 -15.98 -13.63 -6.78
CA ARG A 14 -15.37 -13.20 -8.05
C ARG A 14 -16.42 -12.67 -9.03
N ARG A 15 -17.59 -13.32 -9.15
CA ARG A 15 -18.67 -12.87 -10.04
C ARG A 15 -19.19 -11.48 -9.70
N ALA A 16 -19.12 -11.07 -8.42
CA ALA A 16 -19.52 -9.73 -8.03
C ALA A 16 -18.59 -8.66 -8.63
N LEU A 17 -17.33 -8.99 -8.95
CA LEU A 17 -16.39 -8.09 -9.61
C LEU A 17 -16.77 -7.79 -11.07
N ASP A 18 -17.57 -8.62 -11.72
CA ASP A 18 -18.03 -8.39 -13.12
C ASP A 18 -18.86 -7.09 -13.24
N SER A 19 -19.34 -6.55 -12.12
CA SER A 19 -20.01 -5.24 -12.05
C SER A 19 -19.06 -4.05 -12.17
N LEU A 20 -17.75 -4.25 -12.05
CA LEU A 20 -16.73 -3.21 -12.11
C LEU A 20 -16.09 -3.16 -13.50
N SER A 21 -16.43 -2.14 -14.29
CA SER A 21 -15.85 -1.93 -15.63
C SER A 21 -14.34 -1.67 -15.62
N GLN A 22 -13.79 -1.29 -14.47
CA GLN A 22 -12.37 -1.01 -14.26
C GLN A 22 -11.54 -2.26 -13.92
N VAL A 23 -12.18 -3.42 -13.74
CA VAL A 23 -11.54 -4.67 -13.32
C VAL A 23 -11.64 -5.72 -14.41
N GLU A 24 -10.52 -6.32 -14.76
CA GLU A 24 -10.42 -7.47 -15.67
C GLU A 24 -9.78 -8.63 -14.90
N ILE A 25 -10.46 -9.77 -14.86
CA ILE A 25 -9.93 -10.99 -14.24
C ILE A 25 -8.92 -11.62 -15.19
N MET A 26 -7.69 -11.81 -14.72
CA MET A 26 -6.59 -12.39 -15.50
C MET A 26 -6.57 -13.91 -15.40
N ASP A 27 -6.79 -14.44 -14.19
CA ASP A 27 -6.77 -15.87 -13.90
C ASP A 27 -7.92 -16.24 -12.94
N GLU A 28 -8.26 -17.53 -12.90
CA GLU A 28 -9.16 -18.08 -11.88
C GLU A 28 -8.46 -18.17 -10.52
N TRP A 29 -9.24 -18.39 -9.46
CA TRP A 29 -8.69 -18.58 -8.12
C TRP A 29 -7.67 -19.71 -8.07
N GLN A 30 -6.52 -19.43 -7.50
CA GLN A 30 -5.44 -20.39 -7.26
C GLN A 30 -5.12 -20.47 -5.77
N PHE A 31 -4.60 -21.62 -5.35
CA PHE A 31 -4.22 -21.87 -3.95
C PHE A 31 -2.71 -21.98 -3.82
N ASP A 32 -2.12 -21.17 -2.99
CA ASP A 32 -0.72 -21.24 -2.62
C ASP A 32 -0.57 -22.14 -1.37
N ASN A 33 0.05 -23.29 -1.54
CA ASN A 33 0.22 -24.27 -0.45
C ASN A 33 1.26 -23.81 0.59
N GLU A 34 2.27 -23.02 0.20
CA GLU A 34 3.31 -22.57 1.10
C GLU A 34 2.80 -21.46 2.03
N LEU A 35 2.04 -20.54 1.47
CA LEU A 35 1.45 -19.42 2.20
C LEU A 35 0.09 -19.75 2.80
N ASN A 36 -0.50 -20.90 2.42
CA ASN A 36 -1.84 -21.36 2.84
C ASN A 36 -2.94 -20.30 2.57
N VAL A 37 -2.93 -19.73 1.36
CA VAL A 37 -3.85 -18.68 0.94
C VAL A 37 -4.41 -18.93 -0.46
N TRP A 38 -5.61 -18.42 -0.72
CA TRP A 38 -6.15 -18.29 -2.05
C TRP A 38 -5.79 -16.93 -2.64
N TYR A 39 -5.53 -16.87 -3.94
CA TYR A 39 -5.28 -15.62 -4.64
C TYR A 39 -5.99 -15.55 -5.98
N LEU A 40 -6.40 -14.35 -6.33
CA LEU A 40 -7.02 -13.98 -7.59
C LEU A 40 -6.16 -12.94 -8.27
N HIS A 41 -5.74 -13.19 -9.49
CA HIS A 41 -4.99 -12.25 -10.30
C HIS A 41 -5.92 -11.44 -11.19
N LEU A 42 -5.81 -10.12 -11.11
CA LEU A 42 -6.66 -9.22 -11.88
C LEU A 42 -5.91 -7.96 -12.31
N SER A 43 -6.43 -7.32 -13.33
CA SER A 43 -5.97 -6.02 -13.81
C SER A 43 -6.95 -4.94 -13.41
N ILE A 44 -6.42 -3.79 -12.97
CA ILE A 44 -7.21 -2.59 -12.65
C ILE A 44 -6.83 -1.47 -13.62
N VAL A 45 -7.84 -0.80 -14.16
CA VAL A 45 -7.69 0.39 -15.02
C VAL A 45 -8.15 1.61 -14.24
N ILE A 46 -7.33 2.66 -14.23
CA ILE A 46 -7.64 3.96 -13.62
C ILE A 46 -7.68 5.07 -14.68
N GLU A 47 -8.38 6.17 -14.42
CA GLU A 47 -8.52 7.27 -15.37
C GLU A 47 -7.29 8.18 -15.48
N CYS A 48 -6.33 8.06 -14.56
CA CYS A 48 -5.16 8.92 -14.49
C CYS A 48 -3.88 8.11 -14.69
N GLU A 49 -3.06 8.53 -15.65
CA GLU A 49 -1.73 8.00 -15.89
C GLU A 49 -0.67 9.02 -15.48
N THR A 50 0.34 8.57 -14.74
CA THR A 50 1.52 9.36 -14.38
C THR A 50 2.79 8.56 -14.69
N PRO A 51 3.99 9.16 -14.70
CA PRO A 51 5.25 8.43 -14.92
C PRO A 51 5.48 7.25 -13.97
N TYR A 52 4.85 7.26 -12.80
CA TYR A 52 5.01 6.24 -11.75
C TYR A 52 3.80 5.32 -11.62
N PHE A 53 2.71 5.69 -12.26
CA PHE A 53 1.43 5.00 -12.15
C PHE A 53 0.86 4.74 -13.53
N PRO A 54 0.96 3.51 -14.05
CA PRO A 54 0.38 3.18 -15.34
C PRO A 54 -1.14 3.20 -15.26
N GLN A 55 -1.80 3.57 -16.35
CA GLN A 55 -3.25 3.54 -16.46
C GLN A 55 -3.82 2.14 -16.20
N LYS A 56 -3.12 1.10 -16.61
CA LYS A 56 -3.46 -0.30 -16.39
C LYS A 56 -2.37 -0.99 -15.59
N SER A 57 -2.72 -1.61 -14.46
CA SER A 57 -1.79 -2.34 -13.60
C SER A 57 -2.41 -3.63 -13.07
N GLN A 58 -1.57 -4.61 -12.71
CA GLN A 58 -2.01 -5.93 -12.26
C GLN A 58 -1.79 -6.11 -10.77
N TRP A 59 -2.71 -6.83 -10.13
CA TRP A 59 -2.81 -6.96 -8.69
C TRP A 59 -3.26 -8.36 -8.29
N PHE A 60 -2.77 -8.80 -7.13
CA PHE A 60 -3.18 -10.04 -6.50
C PHE A 60 -4.07 -9.76 -5.29
N PHE A 61 -5.29 -10.27 -5.32
CA PHE A 61 -6.19 -10.27 -4.18
C PHE A 61 -6.02 -11.58 -3.43
N VAL A 62 -5.50 -11.49 -2.22
CA VAL A 62 -5.10 -12.65 -1.42
C VAL A 62 -6.04 -12.79 -0.23
N VAL A 63 -6.63 -13.95 -0.07
CA VAL A 63 -7.59 -14.27 0.99
C VAL A 63 -7.22 -15.56 1.71
N GLY A 64 -7.55 -15.64 3.01
CA GLY A 64 -7.39 -16.87 3.78
C GLY A 64 -8.46 -17.92 3.48
N SER A 65 -8.23 -19.16 3.95
CA SER A 65 -9.17 -20.27 3.83
C SER A 65 -10.49 -20.06 4.56
N GLU A 66 -10.58 -19.06 5.43
CA GLU A 66 -11.77 -18.74 6.23
C GLU A 66 -12.77 -17.81 5.54
N TYR A 67 -12.52 -17.46 4.26
CA TYR A 67 -13.38 -16.54 3.52
C TYR A 67 -14.88 -16.90 3.66
N PRO A 68 -15.79 -15.95 3.90
CA PRO A 68 -15.63 -14.48 3.86
C PRO A 68 -15.03 -13.84 5.12
N LYS A 69 -14.61 -14.61 6.10
CA LYS A 69 -13.88 -14.12 7.27
C LYS A 69 -12.38 -13.95 6.95
N GLY A 70 -11.62 -13.54 7.93
CA GLY A 70 -10.18 -13.33 7.77
C GLY A 70 -9.83 -12.04 7.04
N LYS A 71 -8.56 -11.85 6.70
CA LYS A 71 -8.07 -10.64 6.02
C LYS A 71 -8.10 -10.82 4.50
N ILE A 72 -8.46 -9.76 3.80
CA ILE A 72 -8.22 -9.62 2.36
C ILE A 72 -7.07 -8.64 2.21
N LYS A 73 -6.05 -9.02 1.44
CA LYS A 73 -4.91 -8.17 1.13
C LYS A 73 -4.77 -8.00 -0.37
N VAL A 74 -4.37 -6.82 -0.80
CA VAL A 74 -4.16 -6.49 -2.21
C VAL A 74 -2.69 -6.17 -2.39
N TYR A 75 -2.02 -6.95 -3.24
CA TYR A 75 -0.60 -6.85 -3.50
C TYR A 75 -0.32 -6.49 -4.96
N PRO A 76 0.70 -5.67 -5.25
CA PRO A 76 1.10 -5.40 -6.63
C PRO A 76 1.76 -6.64 -7.26
N ASP A 77 1.44 -6.89 -8.51
CA ASP A 77 2.15 -7.84 -9.37
C ASP A 77 3.63 -7.47 -9.49
N VAL A 78 4.50 -8.47 -9.66
CA VAL A 78 5.96 -8.25 -9.74
C VAL A 78 6.36 -7.45 -10.98
N GLU A 79 5.75 -7.74 -12.13
CA GLU A 79 6.15 -7.22 -13.43
C GLU A 79 5.25 -6.08 -13.93
N ASN A 80 3.94 -6.20 -13.69
CA ASN A 80 2.93 -5.36 -14.33
C ASN A 80 2.21 -4.42 -13.36
N SER A 81 2.90 -3.98 -12.30
CA SER A 81 2.36 -3.07 -11.30
C SER A 81 3.38 -2.03 -10.85
N ILE A 82 3.02 -1.24 -9.85
CA ILE A 82 3.91 -0.22 -9.28
C ILE A 82 5.09 -0.87 -8.56
N THR A 83 6.26 -0.26 -8.70
CA THR A 83 7.50 -0.72 -8.04
C THR A 83 7.93 0.18 -6.88
N VAL A 84 7.34 1.36 -6.77
CA VAL A 84 7.59 2.33 -5.70
C VAL A 84 6.71 2.04 -4.49
N THR A 85 7.16 2.39 -3.30
CA THR A 85 6.34 2.39 -2.09
C THR A 85 5.67 3.75 -1.95
N LEU A 86 4.37 3.75 -1.76
CA LEU A 86 3.56 4.95 -1.58
C LEU A 86 2.99 5.02 -0.17
N TYR A 87 2.37 6.15 0.18
CA TYR A 87 1.64 6.28 1.44
C TYR A 87 0.52 5.23 1.53
N HIS A 88 0.22 4.80 2.75
CA HIS A 88 -0.78 3.75 3.00
C HIS A 88 -0.52 2.46 2.19
N GLN A 89 0.75 2.10 2.07
CA GLN A 89 1.23 0.86 1.47
C GLN A 89 2.38 0.29 2.29
N ALA A 90 2.40 -1.02 2.50
CA ALA A 90 3.56 -1.70 3.05
C ALA A 90 4.76 -1.61 2.08
N ASN A 91 5.96 -1.86 2.59
CA ASN A 91 7.19 -1.80 1.80
C ASN A 91 7.11 -2.66 0.52
N ASN A 92 7.16 -2.00 -0.64
CA ASN A 92 6.99 -2.60 -1.96
C ASN A 92 8.30 -3.09 -2.62
N SER A 93 9.43 -3.01 -1.92
CA SER A 93 10.73 -3.40 -2.50
C SER A 93 10.98 -4.90 -2.53
N LYS A 94 10.29 -5.67 -1.70
CA LYS A 94 10.50 -7.11 -1.56
C LYS A 94 9.44 -7.89 -2.33
N ILE A 95 9.86 -8.97 -2.96
CA ILE A 95 8.97 -9.93 -3.62
C ILE A 95 8.61 -11.04 -2.63
N GLU A 96 7.38 -11.57 -2.72
CA GLU A 96 6.96 -12.71 -1.90
C GLU A 96 7.66 -14.00 -2.37
N ARG A 97 7.71 -15.01 -1.51
CA ARG A 97 8.43 -16.28 -1.76
C ARG A 97 7.96 -17.00 -3.02
N ASN A 98 6.69 -16.90 -3.33
CA ASN A 98 6.11 -17.50 -4.54
C ASN A 98 6.51 -16.77 -5.84
N GLY A 99 7.16 -15.62 -5.76
CA GLY A 99 7.61 -14.85 -6.92
C GLY A 99 6.52 -14.14 -7.71
N LEU A 100 5.24 -14.19 -7.28
CA LEU A 100 4.11 -13.67 -8.03
C LEU A 100 3.82 -12.20 -7.72
N TRP A 101 3.90 -11.82 -6.44
CA TRP A 101 3.58 -10.45 -6.02
C TRP A 101 4.65 -9.84 -5.12
N ARG A 102 4.63 -8.52 -5.03
CA ARG A 102 5.46 -7.74 -4.11
C ARG A 102 4.80 -7.66 -2.75
N LYS A 103 5.59 -7.55 -1.69
CA LYS A 103 5.07 -7.44 -0.30
C LYS A 103 4.38 -6.12 0.03
N GLY A 104 4.30 -5.21 -0.91
CA GLY A 104 3.67 -3.90 -0.82
C GLY A 104 2.15 -3.94 -0.73
N ALA A 105 1.59 -4.60 0.28
CA ALA A 105 0.15 -4.64 0.48
C ALA A 105 -0.43 -3.23 0.64
N LEU A 106 -1.57 -2.97 -0.01
CA LEU A 106 -2.29 -1.72 0.14
C LEU A 106 -2.97 -1.67 1.51
N CYS A 107 -2.90 -0.52 2.18
CA CYS A 107 -3.70 -0.24 3.37
C CYS A 107 -5.05 0.35 2.93
N LEU A 108 -6.06 -0.50 2.85
CA LEU A 108 -7.39 -0.12 2.37
C LEU A 108 -8.35 0.33 3.49
N GLU A 109 -7.92 0.27 4.75
CA GLU A 109 -8.72 0.62 5.92
C GLU A 109 -8.61 2.08 6.33
N VAL A 110 -7.90 2.90 5.54
CA VAL A 110 -7.65 4.31 5.86
C VAL A 110 -8.87 5.19 5.58
N ASN A 111 -9.07 6.19 6.44
CA ASN A 111 -10.20 7.14 6.35
C ASN A 111 -10.09 8.09 5.15
N THR A 112 -8.90 8.26 4.59
CA THR A 112 -8.65 9.08 3.38
C THR A 112 -9.37 8.58 2.15
N ILE A 113 -9.69 7.28 2.10
CA ILE A 113 -10.49 6.74 1.00
C ILE A 113 -11.95 7.18 1.20
N PRO A 114 -12.53 7.98 0.28
CA PRO A 114 -13.88 8.46 0.40
C PRO A 114 -14.92 7.33 0.57
N ASN A 115 -16.06 7.66 1.17
CA ASN A 115 -17.16 6.72 1.38
C ASN A 115 -16.78 5.50 2.23
N TYR A 116 -16.02 5.73 3.32
CA TYR A 116 -15.78 4.68 4.29
C TYR A 116 -17.13 4.17 4.82
N GLN A 117 -17.42 2.92 4.49
CA GLN A 117 -18.51 2.15 5.06
C GLN A 117 -17.90 1.00 5.86
N SER A 118 -18.63 0.50 6.85
CA SER A 118 -18.19 -0.71 7.55
C SER A 118 -18.03 -1.85 6.56
N GLU A 119 -16.92 -2.58 6.66
CA GLU A 119 -16.63 -3.73 5.79
C GLU A 119 -17.77 -4.75 5.86
N PRO A 120 -18.39 -5.14 4.72
CA PRO A 120 -19.42 -6.16 4.70
C PRO A 120 -18.80 -7.54 4.95
N TYR A 121 -19.59 -8.46 5.51
CA TYR A 121 -19.18 -9.85 5.76
C TYR A 121 -19.87 -10.86 4.84
N SER A 122 -20.68 -10.40 3.89
CA SER A 122 -21.29 -11.29 2.89
C SER A 122 -20.27 -11.78 1.87
N VAL A 123 -20.52 -12.94 1.29
CA VAL A 123 -19.56 -13.61 0.38
C VAL A 123 -19.28 -12.76 -0.86
N ASP A 124 -20.28 -12.19 -1.45
CA ASP A 124 -20.23 -11.39 -2.69
C ASP A 124 -19.81 -9.94 -2.46
N GLU A 125 -20.29 -9.31 -1.40
CA GLU A 125 -20.01 -7.89 -1.17
C GLU A 125 -18.61 -7.62 -0.65
N ARG A 126 -18.01 -8.55 0.09
CA ARG A 126 -16.75 -8.31 0.78
C ARG A 126 -15.57 -8.15 -0.19
N LEU A 127 -15.44 -9.05 -1.17
CA LEU A 127 -14.40 -8.93 -2.19
C LEU A 127 -14.63 -7.69 -3.07
N LEU A 128 -15.89 -7.43 -3.44
CA LEU A 128 -16.29 -6.25 -4.19
C LEU A 128 -15.95 -4.95 -3.44
N TYR A 129 -16.16 -4.92 -2.13
CA TYR A 129 -15.79 -3.80 -1.27
C TYR A 129 -14.28 -3.52 -1.35
N HIS A 130 -13.44 -4.55 -1.17
CA HIS A 130 -11.99 -4.39 -1.25
C HIS A 130 -11.52 -3.99 -2.65
N ALA A 131 -12.16 -4.48 -3.70
CA ALA A 131 -11.85 -4.08 -5.07
C ALA A 131 -12.16 -2.60 -5.31
N LYS A 132 -13.33 -2.11 -4.89
CA LYS A 132 -13.69 -0.68 -4.97
C LYS A 132 -12.72 0.19 -4.18
N ARG A 133 -12.31 -0.24 -3.00
CA ARG A 133 -11.34 0.53 -2.20
C ARG A 133 -9.95 0.52 -2.84
N ALA A 134 -9.52 -0.59 -3.44
CA ALA A 134 -8.26 -0.65 -4.17
C ALA A 134 -8.27 0.31 -5.38
N ILE A 135 -9.34 0.33 -6.18
CA ILE A 135 -9.51 1.27 -7.29
C ILE A 135 -9.39 2.71 -6.78
N CYS A 136 -10.14 3.06 -5.73
CA CYS A 136 -10.11 4.40 -5.15
C CYS A 136 -8.71 4.77 -4.63
N TRP A 137 -8.02 3.83 -3.95
CA TRP A 137 -6.65 4.04 -3.50
C TRP A 137 -5.71 4.32 -4.68
N LEU A 138 -5.82 3.55 -5.78
CA LEU A 138 -5.01 3.74 -6.98
C LEU A 138 -5.25 5.10 -7.64
N GLU A 139 -6.49 5.54 -7.74
CA GLU A 139 -6.86 6.85 -8.28
C GLU A 139 -6.33 8.00 -7.41
N LEU A 140 -6.41 7.88 -6.09
CA LEU A 140 -5.85 8.85 -5.15
C LEU A 140 -4.32 8.88 -5.22
N ALA A 141 -3.68 7.71 -5.32
CA ALA A 141 -2.24 7.57 -5.47
C ALA A 141 -1.74 8.26 -6.75
N ALA A 142 -2.40 7.99 -7.88
CA ALA A 142 -2.06 8.58 -9.15
C ALA A 142 -2.23 10.11 -9.16
N LYS A 143 -3.17 10.64 -8.36
CA LYS A 143 -3.41 12.09 -8.19
C LYS A 143 -2.53 12.73 -7.10
N GLY A 144 -1.70 11.94 -6.40
CA GLY A 144 -0.90 12.43 -5.27
C GLY A 144 -1.75 12.87 -4.06
N LYS A 145 -2.93 12.26 -3.87
CA LYS A 145 -3.91 12.62 -2.85
C LYS A 145 -4.15 11.53 -1.79
N LEU A 146 -3.19 10.63 -1.61
CA LEU A 146 -3.28 9.59 -0.57
C LEU A 146 -3.21 10.12 0.85
N VAL A 147 -2.63 11.30 1.05
CA VAL A 147 -2.51 11.96 2.36
C VAL A 147 -3.32 13.25 2.34
N THR A 148 -4.10 13.47 3.38
CA THR A 148 -4.83 14.73 3.59
C THR A 148 -4.06 15.64 4.55
N GLU A 149 -4.32 16.95 4.50
CA GLU A 149 -3.69 17.94 5.39
C GLU A 149 -3.94 17.67 6.88
N SER A 150 -4.99 16.92 7.21
CA SER A 150 -5.37 16.60 8.59
C SER A 150 -4.77 15.30 9.13
N GLU A 151 -4.07 14.54 8.28
CA GLU A 151 -3.44 13.29 8.71
C GLU A 151 -2.06 13.54 9.31
N PRO A 152 -1.70 12.78 10.37
CA PRO A 152 -0.35 12.84 10.89
C PRO A 152 0.64 12.42 9.80
N PHE A 153 1.81 13.04 9.82
CA PHE A 153 2.88 12.73 8.89
C PHE A 153 3.34 11.28 9.07
N GLU A 154 3.02 10.43 8.10
CA GLU A 154 3.54 9.07 8.01
C GLU A 154 4.70 9.04 7.02
N LEU A 155 5.88 8.60 7.50
CA LEU A 155 6.98 8.29 6.59
C LEU A 155 6.64 6.98 5.85
N PRO A 156 6.73 6.96 4.50
CA PRO A 156 6.67 5.71 3.77
C PRO A 156 7.75 4.76 4.28
N GLU A 157 7.46 3.48 4.37
CA GLU A 157 8.48 2.47 4.65
C GLU A 157 9.49 2.44 3.49
N PHE A 158 10.64 3.08 3.69
CA PHE A 158 11.72 3.02 2.72
C PHE A 158 12.39 1.65 2.76
N SER A 159 12.57 1.05 1.59
CA SER A 159 13.40 -0.12 1.45
C SER A 159 14.85 0.25 1.70
N MET A 160 15.35 -0.13 2.83
CA MET A 160 16.77 -0.13 3.09
C MET A 160 17.38 -1.38 2.46
N SER A 161 17.76 -1.26 1.19
CA SER A 161 18.50 -2.32 0.52
C SER A 161 19.79 -2.61 1.27
N ASN A 162 19.90 -3.80 1.86
CA ASN A 162 21.13 -4.44 2.37
C ASN A 162 21.90 -3.76 3.53
N ILE A 163 21.38 -2.72 4.15
CA ILE A 163 21.96 -2.13 5.33
C ILE A 163 20.99 -2.39 6.49
N LEU A 164 21.53 -2.95 7.58
CA LEU A 164 20.93 -3.20 8.88
C LEU A 164 19.62 -2.41 9.11
N GLU A 165 18.60 -3.06 9.65
CA GLU A 165 17.31 -2.42 10.01
C GLU A 165 17.56 -1.14 10.79
N MET A 166 17.61 0.00 10.10
CA MET A 166 17.72 1.29 10.73
C MET A 166 16.32 1.78 11.11
N GLN A 167 16.15 2.14 12.36
CA GLN A 167 14.96 2.78 12.85
C GLN A 167 15.22 4.28 13.00
N PHE A 168 14.30 5.09 12.48
CA PHE A 168 14.33 6.53 12.66
C PHE A 168 13.34 6.90 13.76
N ALA A 169 13.82 7.60 14.78
CA ALA A 169 12.97 8.16 15.81
C ALA A 169 12.92 9.68 15.65
N PHE A 170 11.73 10.22 15.62
CA PHE A 170 11.50 11.65 15.61
C PHE A 170 11.16 12.09 17.04
N SER A 171 11.90 13.05 17.57
CA SER A 171 11.50 13.71 18.81
C SER A 171 10.57 14.85 18.45
N GLU A 172 9.28 14.58 18.46
CA GLU A 172 8.26 15.61 18.26
C GLU A 172 7.91 16.26 19.60
N ASP A 173 8.58 17.34 19.92
CA ASP A 173 8.01 18.32 20.82
C ASP A 173 7.24 19.38 20.00
N VAL A 174 6.36 20.10 20.66
CA VAL A 174 5.49 21.12 20.02
C VAL A 174 6.31 22.19 19.29
N VAL A 175 7.50 22.51 19.77
CA VAL A 175 8.39 23.54 19.20
C VAL A 175 8.98 23.01 17.88
N THR A 176 9.44 21.78 17.88
CA THR A 176 9.99 21.11 16.68
C THR A 176 8.91 20.96 15.63
N PHE A 177 7.71 20.53 16.01
CA PHE A 177 6.57 20.42 15.10
C PHE A 177 6.22 21.78 14.45
N MET A 178 6.13 22.86 15.24
CA MET A 178 5.86 24.19 14.72
C MET A 178 6.98 24.71 13.78
N GLN A 179 8.23 24.33 14.04
CA GLN A 179 9.34 24.64 13.14
C GLN A 179 9.20 23.91 11.80
N TRP A 180 8.71 22.67 11.81
CA TRP A 180 8.47 21.89 10.59
C TRP A 180 7.28 22.43 9.80
N GLU A 181 6.22 22.82 10.48
CA GLU A 181 5.03 23.42 9.86
C GLU A 181 5.33 24.75 9.15
N SER A 182 6.30 25.51 9.65
CA SER A 182 6.72 26.80 9.08
C SER A 182 7.64 26.67 7.86
N VAL A 183 8.07 25.46 7.48
CA VAL A 183 9.00 25.25 6.33
C VAL A 183 8.22 25.20 5.04
N GLU A 184 8.38 26.22 4.20
CA GLU A 184 7.76 26.29 2.86
C GLU A 184 8.31 25.23 1.87
N CYS A 185 9.42 24.57 2.18
CA CYS A 185 10.07 23.58 1.33
C CYS A 185 9.61 22.15 1.65
N ARG A 186 9.21 21.38 0.62
CA ARG A 186 8.80 19.98 0.74
C ARG A 186 9.96 19.00 0.92
N TYR A 187 11.20 19.44 0.87
CA TYR A 187 12.42 18.62 1.02
C TYR A 187 13.52 19.42 1.69
N GLY A 188 14.37 18.72 2.40
CA GLY A 188 15.47 19.32 3.15
C GLY A 188 16.52 18.28 3.53
N ILE A 189 17.53 18.73 4.27
CA ILE A 189 18.55 17.87 4.85
C ILE A 189 18.23 17.67 6.34
N ALA A 190 18.16 16.43 6.77
CA ALA A 190 18.05 16.07 8.19
C ALA A 190 19.43 15.67 8.72
N GLU A 191 19.81 16.24 9.84
CA GLU A 191 20.97 15.79 10.62
C GLU A 191 20.51 14.64 11.52
N LEU A 192 21.17 13.49 11.39
CA LEU A 192 20.87 12.29 12.16
C LEU A 192 21.87 12.15 13.29
N ASP A 193 21.38 11.91 14.50
CA ASP A 193 22.20 11.55 15.66
C ASP A 193 21.87 10.13 16.12
N VAL A 194 22.90 9.37 16.52
CA VAL A 194 22.72 7.97 16.94
C VAL A 194 22.19 7.95 18.37
N TYR A 195 21.12 7.19 18.58
CA TYR A 195 20.59 6.98 19.94
C TYR A 195 21.52 6.09 20.74
N LYS A 196 22.19 6.66 21.71
CA LYS A 196 23.29 6.02 22.47
C LYS A 196 22.94 4.70 23.15
N SER A 197 21.66 4.46 23.47
CA SER A 197 21.21 3.25 24.17
C SER A 197 20.71 2.14 23.25
N LYS A 198 20.52 2.41 21.95
CA LYS A 198 20.05 1.41 20.98
C LYS A 198 20.82 1.58 19.68
N PRO A 199 21.77 0.69 19.36
CA PRO A 199 22.42 0.71 18.08
C PRO A 199 21.35 0.58 16.97
N PHE A 200 21.51 1.32 15.89
CA PHE A 200 20.61 1.40 14.74
C PHE A 200 19.33 2.27 14.92
N VAL A 201 19.16 3.00 16.04
CA VAL A 201 18.13 4.04 16.15
C VAL A 201 18.78 5.40 15.93
N TYR A 202 18.27 6.15 14.97
CA TYR A 202 18.74 7.49 14.62
C TYR A 202 17.69 8.52 15.00
N TYR A 203 18.09 9.58 15.65
CA TYR A 203 17.25 10.74 15.88
C TYR A 203 17.42 11.76 14.77
N VAL A 204 16.32 12.25 14.25
CA VAL A 204 16.33 13.43 13.39
C VAL A 204 16.41 14.66 14.29
N LYS A 205 17.54 15.34 14.26
CA LYS A 205 17.87 16.42 15.16
C LYS A 205 17.49 17.80 14.64
N VAL A 206 17.65 18.01 13.35
CA VAL A 206 17.41 19.32 12.73
C VAL A 206 16.98 19.10 11.29
N PHE A 207 15.93 19.80 10.91
CA PHE A 207 15.55 19.92 9.51
C PHE A 207 16.00 21.30 9.01
N LYS A 208 16.92 21.33 8.04
CA LYS A 208 17.30 22.56 7.37
C LYS A 208 16.65 22.58 6.01
N SER A 209 15.83 23.58 5.71
CA SER A 209 15.36 23.80 4.36
C SER A 209 16.57 24.09 3.48
N LEU A 210 16.63 23.44 2.34
CA LEU A 210 17.59 23.81 1.31
C LEU A 210 17.09 25.09 0.66
N SER A 211 17.83 26.18 0.83
CA SER A 211 17.59 27.39 0.04
C SER A 211 17.67 27.04 -1.46
N ASN A 212 16.91 27.74 -2.29
CA ASN A 212 16.64 27.51 -3.71
C ASN A 212 17.85 27.35 -4.67
N ASN A 213 19.05 27.07 -4.18
CA ASN A 213 20.29 26.99 -4.95
C ASN A 213 20.90 25.59 -5.08
N ILE A 214 20.08 24.52 -5.03
CA ILE A 214 20.59 23.21 -5.44
C ILE A 214 20.44 23.10 -6.95
N GLN A 215 21.54 23.32 -7.63
CA GLN A 215 21.71 22.83 -9.00
C GLN A 215 21.64 21.31 -8.96
N HIS A 216 20.79 20.76 -9.80
CA HIS A 216 20.64 19.32 -9.99
C HIS A 216 22.00 18.67 -10.28
N TYR A 217 22.40 17.71 -9.43
CA TYR A 217 23.41 16.72 -9.75
C TYR A 217 22.74 15.44 -10.22
#